data_35877fac0100abcdb331f2d76b89a6ef
#
_entry.id   35877fac0100abcdb331f2d76b89a6ef
#
_cell.length_a   1.000
_cell.length_b   1.000
_cell.length_c   1.000
_cell.angle_alpha   90.00
_cell.angle_beta   90.00
_cell.angle_gamma   90.00
#
_symmetry.space_group_name_H-M   'P 1'
#
loop_
_entity.id
_entity.type
_entity.pdbx_description
1 polymer ?
#
loop_
_entity_poly.entity_id
_entity_poly.type
_entity_poly.pdbx_seq_one_letter_code
_entity_poly.pdbx_strand_id
1 'polypeptide(L)'
;IIIMRSTFKLLFYINRNKVKSDGTTAVLCRISIDGKKSAVTTGVYCKPGDWDSKKCEIKTARENNRLAAFRSRLEEAYGNLLRNQGVVTAELLKTTVSGANSVPEYLLQAGEVERERLRVRSKEINSTSTYRQSKTTQLNLRQFIESRGMKDIAFSDITEEFAESFKVFLKKELGHRNGHVNHCLCWLNRLIYIAVDREILRANPIEDVAYERKETPKLRHISRSELKRMMETPDRKS
;
A
#
# COMPACT_ATOMS: atom_id res chain seq x y z
N ILE A 1 0.99 32.02 26.82
CA ILE A 1 1.03 30.81 26.00
C ILE A 1 2.49 30.59 25.64
N ILE A 2 3.14 29.63 26.29
CA ILE A 2 4.52 29.24 25.98
C ILE A 2 4.46 28.42 24.69
N ILE A 3 4.85 29.02 23.57
CA ILE A 3 5.05 28.28 22.32
C ILE A 3 6.33 27.45 22.52
N MET A 4 6.19 26.19 22.92
CA MET A 4 7.29 25.24 22.93
C MET A 4 7.71 25.02 21.46
N ARG A 5 8.86 25.58 21.08
CA ARG A 5 9.46 25.28 19.77
C ARG A 5 9.88 23.81 19.76
N SER A 6 9.22 23.02 18.92
CA SER A 6 9.62 21.62 18.66
C SER A 6 11.07 21.60 18.17
N THR A 7 11.88 20.72 18.79
CA THR A 7 13.28 20.55 18.41
C THR A 7 13.41 19.48 17.34
N PHE A 8 13.77 19.89 16.13
CA PHE A 8 14.02 18.97 15.02
C PHE A 8 15.50 18.95 14.67
N LYS A 9 16.14 17.75 14.71
CA LYS A 9 17.57 17.55 14.40
C LYS A 9 17.76 16.29 13.57
N LEU A 10 18.63 16.36 12.55
CA LEU A 10 19.05 15.26 11.68
C LEU A 10 20.54 15.02 11.85
N LEU A 11 20.96 13.76 12.04
CA LEU A 11 22.34 13.36 12.14
C LEU A 11 22.60 12.14 11.24
N PHE A 12 23.52 12.28 10.28
CA PHE A 12 24.01 11.15 9.49
C PHE A 12 25.13 10.43 10.23
N TYR A 13 25.12 9.09 10.14
CA TYR A 13 26.14 8.25 10.74
C TYR A 13 26.22 6.89 10.05
N ILE A 14 27.31 6.17 10.25
CA ILE A 14 27.47 4.78 9.78
C ILE A 14 27.56 3.82 10.97
N ASN A 15 27.15 2.56 10.77
CA ASN A 15 27.40 1.50 11.72
C ASN A 15 28.58 0.65 11.25
N ARG A 16 29.76 0.87 11.85
CA ARG A 16 31.00 0.18 11.47
C ARG A 16 30.97 -1.33 11.74
N ASN A 17 30.05 -1.80 12.58
CA ASN A 17 29.87 -3.22 12.89
C ASN A 17 28.96 -3.95 11.88
N LYS A 18 28.28 -3.22 10.99
CA LYS A 18 27.40 -3.77 9.96
C LYS A 18 27.96 -3.49 8.56
N VAL A 19 29.06 -4.13 8.24
CA VAL A 19 29.69 -4.07 6.92
C VAL A 19 29.20 -5.25 6.10
N LYS A 20 28.80 -5.00 4.85
CA LYS A 20 28.39 -6.04 3.89
C LYS A 20 29.62 -6.81 3.38
N SER A 21 29.38 -7.92 2.69
CA SER A 21 30.42 -8.73 2.03
C SER A 21 31.23 -7.96 0.98
N ASP A 22 30.66 -6.90 0.40
CA ASP A 22 31.34 -5.99 -0.55
C ASP A 22 32.20 -4.91 0.14
N GLY A 23 32.34 -4.95 1.46
CA GLY A 23 33.11 -3.99 2.25
C GLY A 23 32.42 -2.64 2.47
N THR A 24 31.12 -2.49 2.10
CA THR A 24 30.37 -1.25 2.30
C THR A 24 29.45 -1.32 3.51
N THR A 25 29.11 -0.17 4.07
CA THR A 25 28.10 -0.02 5.12
C THR A 25 27.07 1.04 4.73
N ALA A 26 25.84 0.89 5.22
CA ALA A 26 24.78 1.84 4.97
C ALA A 26 24.97 3.11 5.80
N VAL A 27 24.77 4.28 5.18
CA VAL A 27 24.62 5.53 5.90
C VAL A 27 23.20 5.62 6.44
N LEU A 28 23.09 5.87 7.73
CA LEU A 28 21.84 6.01 8.47
C LEU A 28 21.64 7.49 8.82
N CYS A 29 20.38 7.91 8.88
CA CYS A 29 19.99 9.21 9.40
C CYS A 29 19.23 9.03 10.72
N ARG A 30 19.71 9.64 11.80
CA ARG A 30 18.99 9.75 13.07
C ARG A 30 18.13 11.00 13.03
N ILE A 31 16.83 10.79 13.18
CA ILE A 31 15.81 11.82 13.33
C ILE A 31 15.59 12.02 14.82
N SER A 32 15.69 13.23 15.33
CA SER A 32 15.42 13.57 16.72
C SER A 32 14.38 14.68 16.76
N ILE A 33 13.22 14.42 17.39
CA ILE A 33 12.15 15.38 17.56
C ILE A 33 11.71 15.32 19.03
N ASP A 34 11.77 16.45 19.73
CA ASP A 34 11.38 16.61 21.13
C ASP A 34 11.97 15.52 22.06
N GLY A 35 13.27 15.23 21.88
CA GLY A 35 14.00 14.24 22.65
C GLY A 35 13.79 12.79 22.20
N LYS A 36 12.74 12.46 21.44
CA LYS A 36 12.52 11.12 20.87
C LYS A 36 13.37 10.94 19.61
N LYS A 37 13.91 9.73 19.44
CA LYS A 37 14.85 9.41 18.35
C LYS A 37 14.34 8.24 17.53
N SER A 38 14.46 8.33 16.20
CA SER A 38 14.25 7.24 15.28
C SER A 38 15.40 7.21 14.25
N ALA A 39 15.66 6.07 13.64
CA ALA A 39 16.69 5.92 12.62
C ALA A 39 16.08 5.43 11.30
N VAL A 40 16.57 6.00 10.19
CA VAL A 40 16.15 5.65 8.83
C VAL A 40 17.38 5.42 7.96
N THR A 41 17.28 4.46 7.02
CA THR A 41 18.32 4.20 6.03
C THR A 41 18.22 5.21 4.89
N THR A 42 19.36 5.84 4.53
CA THR A 42 19.37 6.86 3.46
C THR A 42 19.38 6.27 2.05
N GLY A 43 19.65 4.95 1.92
CA GLY A 43 19.90 4.30 0.64
C GLY A 43 21.30 4.59 0.04
N VAL A 44 22.15 5.32 0.76
CA VAL A 44 23.55 5.58 0.40
C VAL A 44 24.44 4.62 1.15
N TYR A 45 25.47 4.09 0.47
CA TYR A 45 26.45 3.17 1.04
C TYR A 45 27.86 3.74 0.83
N CYS A 46 28.75 3.50 1.78
CA CYS A 46 30.16 3.89 1.67
C CYS A 46 31.05 2.85 2.35
N LYS A 47 32.35 2.87 2.03
CA LYS A 47 33.35 2.15 2.81
C LYS A 47 33.58 2.87 4.15
N PRO A 48 33.75 2.15 5.27
CA PRO A 48 33.94 2.78 6.59
C PRO A 48 35.13 3.77 6.65
N GLY A 49 36.17 3.56 5.82
CA GLY A 49 37.33 4.44 5.70
C GLY A 49 37.08 5.74 4.93
N ASP A 50 35.96 5.81 4.17
CA ASP A 50 35.61 7.02 3.40
C ASP A 50 34.63 7.93 4.16
N TRP A 51 34.21 7.52 5.36
CA TRP A 51 33.32 8.29 6.21
C TRP A 51 34.05 9.22 7.16
N ASP A 52 33.79 10.51 7.04
CA ASP A 52 34.25 11.52 8.02
C ASP A 52 33.17 11.69 9.12
N SER A 53 33.45 11.17 10.30
CA SER A 53 32.53 11.22 11.44
C SER A 53 32.38 12.63 12.04
N LYS A 54 33.33 13.55 11.82
CA LYS A 54 33.26 14.93 12.31
C LYS A 54 32.33 15.77 11.43
N LYS A 55 32.50 15.64 10.10
CA LYS A 55 31.68 16.36 9.11
C LYS A 55 30.37 15.65 8.81
N CYS A 56 30.23 14.37 9.17
CA CYS A 56 29.10 13.50 8.79
C CYS A 56 28.93 13.41 7.27
N GLU A 57 30.07 13.28 6.55
CA GLU A 57 30.17 13.27 5.10
C GLU A 57 30.97 12.09 4.58
N ILE A 58 30.78 11.75 3.32
CA ILE A 58 31.58 10.78 2.57
C ILE A 58 32.63 11.55 1.77
N LYS A 59 33.80 10.97 1.50
CA LYS A 59 34.84 11.60 0.66
C LYS A 59 34.36 11.94 -0.75
N THR A 60 33.35 11.25 -1.26
CA THR A 60 32.84 11.39 -2.62
C THR A 60 31.73 12.43 -2.68
N ALA A 61 31.86 13.45 -3.51
CA ALA A 61 30.88 14.54 -3.67
C ALA A 61 29.51 14.05 -4.16
N ARG A 62 29.46 13.03 -5.03
CA ARG A 62 28.23 12.46 -5.55
C ARG A 62 27.34 11.89 -4.45
N GLU A 63 27.92 11.13 -3.52
CA GLU A 63 27.20 10.55 -2.39
C GLU A 63 26.77 11.62 -1.40
N ASN A 64 27.58 12.66 -1.18
CA ASN A 64 27.19 13.79 -0.34
C ASN A 64 26.00 14.57 -0.92
N ASN A 65 25.93 14.75 -2.25
CA ASN A 65 24.77 15.36 -2.90
C ASN A 65 23.50 14.51 -2.68
N ARG A 66 23.62 13.18 -2.68
CA ARG A 66 22.48 12.29 -2.36
C ARG A 66 22.06 12.41 -0.89
N LEU A 67 23.01 12.57 0.04
CA LEU A 67 22.72 12.82 1.46
C LEU A 67 22.05 14.17 1.67
N ALA A 68 22.50 15.22 0.94
CA ALA A 68 21.89 16.54 0.97
C ALA A 68 20.45 16.50 0.45
N ALA A 69 20.19 15.84 -0.68
CA ALA A 69 18.85 15.63 -1.22
C ALA A 69 17.95 14.85 -0.25
N PHE A 70 18.51 13.85 0.44
CA PHE A 70 17.76 13.09 1.45
C PHE A 70 17.42 13.98 2.66
N ARG A 71 18.33 14.87 3.10
CA ARG A 71 18.08 15.86 4.15
C ARG A 71 16.94 16.79 3.77
N SER A 72 17.00 17.41 2.58
CA SER A 72 15.96 18.32 2.09
C SER A 72 14.58 17.65 2.05
N ARG A 73 14.51 16.40 1.59
CA ARG A 73 13.27 15.62 1.59
C ARG A 73 12.71 15.38 3.00
N LEU A 74 13.57 15.12 4.00
CA LEU A 74 13.16 14.99 5.41
C LEU A 74 12.65 16.31 5.99
N GLU A 75 13.32 17.42 5.68
CA GLU A 75 12.94 18.76 6.14
C GLU A 75 11.61 19.21 5.52
N GLU A 76 11.39 18.93 4.24
CA GLU A 76 10.14 19.18 3.55
C GLU A 76 8.99 18.34 4.12
N ALA A 77 9.21 17.02 4.29
CA ALA A 77 8.22 16.13 4.90
C ALA A 77 7.85 16.55 6.33
N TYR A 78 8.84 16.99 7.13
CA TYR A 78 8.61 17.54 8.46
C TYR A 78 7.74 18.80 8.41
N GLY A 79 8.05 19.72 7.50
CA GLY A 79 7.26 20.94 7.32
C GLY A 79 5.82 20.68 6.87
N ASN A 80 5.63 19.71 5.98
CA ASN A 80 4.29 19.29 5.52
C ASN A 80 3.48 18.65 6.64
N LEU A 81 4.06 17.71 7.40
CA LEU A 81 3.41 17.09 8.53
C LEU A 81 3.05 18.09 9.62
N LEU A 82 3.96 19.04 9.91
CA LEU A 82 3.70 20.07 10.91
C LEU A 82 2.54 20.99 10.51
N ARG A 83 2.44 21.36 9.22
CA ARG A 83 1.33 22.18 8.71
C ARG A 83 -0.01 21.45 8.75
N ASN A 84 -0.02 20.16 8.41
CA ASN A 84 -1.25 19.38 8.27
C ASN A 84 -1.76 18.82 9.59
N GLN A 85 -0.86 18.42 10.50
CA GLN A 85 -1.22 17.70 11.73
C GLN A 85 -0.88 18.46 13.02
N GLY A 86 -0.12 19.57 12.94
CA GLY A 86 0.28 20.36 14.09
C GLY A 86 1.30 19.72 15.02
N VAL A 87 1.45 18.39 15.02
CA VAL A 87 2.41 17.63 15.82
C VAL A 87 3.10 16.59 14.97
N VAL A 88 4.43 16.52 15.06
CA VAL A 88 5.26 15.54 14.32
C VAL A 88 6.09 14.72 15.29
N THR A 89 6.12 13.40 15.14
CA THR A 89 7.00 12.52 15.89
C THR A 89 8.12 11.98 15.00
N ALA A 90 9.26 11.61 15.60
CA ALA A 90 10.38 11.04 14.84
C ALA A 90 10.01 9.73 14.12
N GLU A 91 9.12 8.92 14.69
CA GLU A 91 8.64 7.69 14.05
C GLU A 91 7.68 7.97 12.89
N LEU A 92 6.76 8.94 13.03
CA LEU A 92 5.87 9.36 11.95
C LEU A 92 6.68 9.89 10.75
N LEU A 93 7.67 10.76 10.99
CA LEU A 93 8.52 11.28 9.94
C LEU A 93 9.35 10.17 9.26
N LYS A 94 9.89 9.23 10.06
CA LYS A 94 10.57 8.05 9.52
C LYS A 94 9.65 7.24 8.61
N THR A 95 8.45 6.89 9.05
CA THR A 95 7.50 6.08 8.24
C THR A 95 7.10 6.80 6.96
N THR A 96 6.90 8.12 7.01
CA THR A 96 6.60 8.94 5.83
C THR A 96 7.73 8.91 4.81
N VAL A 97 8.99 9.07 5.24
CA VAL A 97 10.14 9.16 4.33
C VAL A 97 10.70 7.79 3.91
N SER A 98 10.57 6.76 4.74
CA SER A 98 11.01 5.39 4.40
C SER A 98 10.15 4.73 3.33
N GLY A 99 9.08 5.38 2.88
CA GLY A 99 8.15 4.78 1.94
C GLY A 99 7.30 3.66 2.53
N ALA A 100 7.45 3.36 3.83
CA ALA A 100 6.55 2.43 4.53
C ALA A 100 5.11 2.99 4.60
N ASN A 101 4.95 4.30 4.38
CA ASN A 101 3.71 5.03 4.16
C ASN A 101 3.78 5.93 2.90
N SER A 102 4.67 5.66 1.94
CA SER A 102 4.51 6.25 0.61
C SER A 102 3.22 5.67 0.06
N VAL A 103 2.21 6.50 0.08
CA VAL A 103 0.92 6.13 -0.48
C VAL A 103 1.17 5.97 -1.97
N PRO A 104 0.92 4.81 -2.53
CA PRO A 104 1.02 4.67 -3.96
C PRO A 104 0.03 5.64 -4.60
N GLU A 105 0.53 6.52 -5.46
CA GLU A 105 -0.30 7.43 -6.27
C GLU A 105 -1.03 6.67 -7.39
N TYR A 106 -0.62 5.41 -7.61
CA TYR A 106 -1.14 4.53 -8.65
C TYR A 106 -1.96 3.39 -8.07
N LEU A 107 -3.03 3.05 -8.76
CA LEU A 107 -4.08 2.14 -8.31
C LEU A 107 -3.58 0.70 -8.10
N LEU A 108 -2.86 0.12 -9.07
CA LEU A 108 -2.38 -1.26 -8.95
C LEU A 108 -1.31 -1.38 -7.87
N GLN A 109 -0.44 -0.38 -7.75
CA GLN A 109 0.57 -0.34 -6.70
C GLN A 109 -0.08 -0.27 -5.31
N ALA A 110 -1.13 0.54 -5.14
CA ALA A 110 -1.91 0.60 -3.90
C ALA A 110 -2.56 -0.75 -3.58
N GLY A 111 -3.07 -1.43 -4.60
CA GLY A 111 -3.64 -2.76 -4.48
C GLY A 111 -2.64 -3.80 -3.97
N GLU A 112 -1.39 -3.77 -4.43
CA GLU A 112 -0.35 -4.68 -3.94
C GLU A 112 0.01 -4.41 -2.48
N VAL A 113 0.12 -3.14 -2.08
CA VAL A 113 0.37 -2.76 -0.67
C VAL A 113 -0.78 -3.21 0.24
N GLU A 114 -2.03 -3.00 -0.18
CA GLU A 114 -3.19 -3.43 0.62
C GLU A 114 -3.32 -4.97 0.68
N ARG A 115 -2.98 -5.67 -0.39
CA ARG A 115 -2.93 -7.14 -0.39
C ARG A 115 -1.88 -7.69 0.58
N GLU A 116 -0.71 -7.06 0.65
CA GLU A 116 0.30 -7.45 1.63
C GLU A 116 -0.18 -7.22 3.07
N ARG A 117 -0.87 -6.10 3.33
CA ARG A 117 -1.52 -5.84 4.61
C ARG A 117 -2.56 -6.91 4.96
N LEU A 118 -3.41 -7.30 3.99
CA LEU A 118 -4.38 -8.37 4.17
C LEU A 118 -3.72 -9.73 4.40
N ARG A 119 -2.58 -9.99 3.77
CA ARG A 119 -1.79 -11.21 3.98
C ARG A 119 -1.28 -11.30 5.42
N VAL A 120 -0.72 -10.23 5.96
CA VAL A 120 -0.26 -10.18 7.35
C VAL A 120 -1.44 -10.40 8.29
N ARG A 121 -2.52 -9.63 8.13
CA ARG A 121 -3.73 -9.75 8.93
C ARG A 121 -4.34 -11.15 8.88
N SER A 122 -4.32 -11.82 7.72
CA SER A 122 -4.89 -13.16 7.56
C SER A 122 -4.23 -14.21 8.46
N LYS A 123 -2.95 -14.04 8.78
CA LYS A 123 -2.21 -14.90 9.70
C LYS A 123 -2.60 -14.64 11.16
N GLU A 124 -2.83 -13.37 11.51
CA GLU A 124 -3.22 -12.97 12.88
C GLU A 124 -4.60 -13.48 13.25
N ILE A 125 -5.57 -13.42 12.32
CA ILE A 125 -6.98 -13.79 12.57
C ILE A 125 -7.33 -15.21 12.10
N ASN A 126 -6.36 -16.00 11.63
CA ASN A 126 -6.57 -17.36 11.05
C ASN A 126 -7.68 -17.42 9.98
N SER A 127 -7.86 -16.35 9.19
CA SER A 127 -8.85 -16.29 8.11
C SER A 127 -8.24 -15.76 6.82
N THR A 128 -8.24 -16.58 5.78
CA THR A 128 -7.59 -16.27 4.49
C THR A 128 -8.55 -15.85 3.38
N SER A 129 -9.87 -15.87 3.62
CA SER A 129 -10.88 -15.66 2.57
C SER A 129 -10.75 -14.29 1.90
N THR A 130 -10.67 -13.20 2.67
CA THR A 130 -10.51 -11.84 2.16
C THR A 130 -9.19 -11.66 1.39
N TYR A 131 -8.09 -12.23 1.90
CA TYR A 131 -6.80 -12.19 1.20
C TYR A 131 -6.85 -12.96 -0.14
N ARG A 132 -7.45 -14.15 -0.16
CA ARG A 132 -7.63 -14.94 -1.40
C ARG A 132 -8.49 -14.19 -2.42
N GLN A 133 -9.60 -13.61 -1.98
CA GLN A 133 -10.47 -12.82 -2.83
C GLN A 133 -9.74 -11.60 -3.42
N SER A 134 -8.94 -10.89 -2.62
CA SER A 134 -8.17 -9.75 -3.11
C SER A 134 -7.19 -10.11 -4.23
N LYS A 135 -6.69 -11.35 -4.27
CA LYS A 135 -5.81 -11.82 -5.34
C LYS A 135 -6.52 -11.82 -6.69
N THR A 136 -7.72 -12.38 -6.74
CA THR A 136 -8.50 -12.47 -7.98
C THR A 136 -9.02 -11.11 -8.43
N THR A 137 -9.54 -10.30 -7.49
CA THR A 137 -10.04 -8.96 -7.83
C THR A 137 -8.93 -8.02 -8.29
N GLN A 138 -7.73 -8.10 -7.70
CA GLN A 138 -6.56 -7.35 -8.14
C GLN A 138 -6.08 -7.79 -9.54
N LEU A 139 -6.10 -9.09 -9.82
CA LEU A 139 -5.75 -9.63 -11.14
C LEU A 139 -6.71 -9.10 -12.22
N ASN A 140 -8.02 -9.13 -11.96
CA ASN A 140 -9.02 -8.62 -12.90
C ASN A 140 -8.85 -7.11 -13.16
N LEU A 141 -8.53 -6.34 -12.12
CA LEU A 141 -8.26 -4.91 -12.25
C LEU A 141 -7.01 -4.66 -13.10
N ARG A 142 -5.96 -5.44 -12.90
CA ARG A 142 -4.74 -5.38 -13.71
C ARG A 142 -5.02 -5.69 -15.18
N GLN A 143 -5.73 -6.78 -15.47
CA GLN A 143 -6.10 -7.16 -16.84
C GLN A 143 -6.90 -6.06 -17.54
N PHE A 144 -7.79 -5.39 -16.84
CA PHE A 144 -8.55 -4.26 -17.37
C PHE A 144 -7.63 -3.08 -17.73
N ILE A 145 -6.71 -2.70 -16.85
CA ILE A 145 -5.78 -1.59 -17.09
C ILE A 145 -4.84 -1.93 -18.24
N GLU A 146 -4.32 -3.17 -18.29
CA GLU A 146 -3.45 -3.67 -19.36
C GLU A 146 -4.19 -3.72 -20.71
N SER A 147 -5.49 -4.10 -20.75
CA SER A 147 -6.30 -4.11 -21.96
C SER A 147 -6.47 -2.71 -22.59
N ARG A 148 -6.24 -1.66 -21.81
CA ARG A 148 -6.22 -0.26 -22.26
C ARG A 148 -4.82 0.23 -22.66
N GLY A 149 -3.82 -0.66 -22.71
CA GLY A 149 -2.44 -0.34 -23.04
C GLY A 149 -1.68 0.40 -21.94
N MET A 150 -2.21 0.44 -20.71
CA MET A 150 -1.59 1.10 -19.57
C MET A 150 -0.92 0.08 -18.63
N LYS A 151 0.17 0.48 -17.97
CA LYS A 151 0.82 -0.33 -16.93
C LYS A 151 0.17 -0.17 -15.56
N ASP A 152 -0.33 1.03 -15.26
CA ASP A 152 -1.06 1.40 -14.06
C ASP A 152 -1.83 2.70 -14.34
N ILE A 153 -2.68 3.16 -13.42
CA ILE A 153 -3.45 4.40 -13.52
C ILE A 153 -3.31 5.20 -12.22
N ALA A 154 -3.12 6.52 -12.34
CA ALA A 154 -3.10 7.40 -11.18
C ALA A 154 -4.50 7.55 -10.58
N PHE A 155 -4.58 7.72 -9.26
CA PHE A 155 -5.88 7.91 -8.58
C PHE A 155 -6.62 9.15 -9.09
N SER A 156 -5.89 10.21 -9.52
CA SER A 156 -6.47 11.44 -10.11
C SER A 156 -7.24 11.19 -11.41
N ASP A 157 -6.91 10.12 -12.12
CA ASP A 157 -7.46 9.80 -13.45
C ASP A 157 -8.63 8.81 -13.37
N ILE A 158 -8.98 8.37 -12.16
CA ILE A 158 -10.11 7.49 -11.92
C ILE A 158 -11.40 8.31 -11.91
N THR A 159 -12.33 7.93 -12.78
CA THR A 159 -13.64 8.56 -12.95
C THR A 159 -14.76 7.52 -12.81
N GLU A 160 -16.00 7.99 -12.73
CA GLU A 160 -17.18 7.11 -12.81
C GLU A 160 -17.17 6.28 -14.11
N GLU A 161 -16.80 6.91 -15.25
CA GLU A 161 -16.69 6.24 -16.54
C GLU A 161 -15.66 5.10 -16.52
N PHE A 162 -14.53 5.27 -15.80
CA PHE A 162 -13.56 4.22 -15.60
C PHE A 162 -14.19 3.01 -14.91
N ALA A 163 -14.96 3.22 -13.85
CA ALA A 163 -15.60 2.15 -13.11
C ALA A 163 -16.72 1.45 -13.91
N GLU A 164 -17.51 2.20 -14.66
CA GLU A 164 -18.54 1.63 -15.56
C GLU A 164 -17.89 0.80 -16.69
N SER A 165 -16.81 1.31 -17.28
CA SER A 165 -16.04 0.55 -18.29
C SER A 165 -15.42 -0.72 -17.69
N PHE A 166 -14.98 -0.68 -16.44
CA PHE A 166 -14.48 -1.87 -15.74
C PHE A 166 -15.60 -2.91 -15.53
N LYS A 167 -16.82 -2.50 -15.17
CA LYS A 167 -17.97 -3.40 -15.09
C LYS A 167 -18.25 -4.08 -16.42
N VAL A 168 -18.25 -3.30 -17.51
CA VAL A 168 -18.47 -3.82 -18.86
C VAL A 168 -17.40 -4.85 -19.23
N PHE A 169 -16.13 -4.56 -18.99
CA PHE A 169 -15.01 -5.47 -19.21
C PHE A 169 -15.17 -6.78 -18.43
N LEU A 170 -15.49 -6.71 -17.14
CA LEU A 170 -15.70 -7.88 -16.30
C LEU A 170 -16.81 -8.78 -16.82
N LYS A 171 -17.89 -8.21 -17.36
CA LYS A 171 -19.04 -8.95 -17.89
C LYS A 171 -18.82 -9.49 -19.28
N LYS A 172 -18.32 -8.66 -20.20
CA LYS A 172 -18.21 -9.00 -21.63
C LYS A 172 -16.95 -9.78 -21.97
N GLU A 173 -15.80 -9.34 -21.44
CA GLU A 173 -14.51 -9.95 -21.80
C GLU A 173 -14.18 -11.14 -20.88
N LEU A 174 -14.46 -11.02 -19.57
CA LEU A 174 -14.16 -12.07 -18.60
C LEU A 174 -15.36 -12.98 -18.26
N GLY A 175 -16.56 -12.67 -18.73
CA GLY A 175 -17.75 -13.49 -18.52
C GLY A 175 -18.18 -13.63 -17.06
N HIS A 176 -17.82 -12.67 -16.20
CA HIS A 176 -18.13 -12.75 -14.77
C HIS A 176 -19.60 -12.47 -14.46
N ARG A 177 -20.14 -13.21 -13.48
CA ARG A 177 -21.47 -12.99 -12.93
C ARG A 177 -21.52 -11.75 -12.05
N ASN A 178 -22.71 -11.19 -11.86
CA ASN A 178 -22.97 -9.97 -11.08
C ASN A 178 -22.33 -9.99 -9.69
N GLY A 179 -22.38 -11.11 -8.99
CA GLY A 179 -21.76 -11.23 -7.67
C GLY A 179 -20.24 -11.00 -7.70
N HIS A 180 -19.53 -11.53 -8.72
CA HIS A 180 -18.09 -11.33 -8.84
C HIS A 180 -17.75 -9.92 -9.32
N VAL A 181 -18.55 -9.34 -10.22
CA VAL A 181 -18.44 -7.92 -10.62
C VAL A 181 -18.50 -7.02 -9.40
N ASN A 182 -19.48 -7.25 -8.51
CA ASN A 182 -19.61 -6.50 -7.27
C ASN A 182 -18.39 -6.66 -6.34
N HIS A 183 -17.80 -7.86 -6.26
CA HIS A 183 -16.56 -8.04 -5.49
C HIS A 183 -15.39 -7.22 -6.07
N CYS A 184 -15.30 -7.12 -7.40
CA CYS A 184 -14.28 -6.30 -8.05
C CYS A 184 -14.51 -4.80 -7.80
N LEU A 185 -15.78 -4.34 -7.83
CA LEU A 185 -16.12 -2.96 -7.48
C LEU A 185 -15.85 -2.65 -6.01
N CYS A 186 -16.17 -3.56 -5.09
CA CYS A 186 -15.82 -3.41 -3.67
C CYS A 186 -14.30 -3.28 -3.47
N TRP A 187 -13.50 -4.03 -4.25
CA TRP A 187 -12.06 -3.91 -4.20
C TRP A 187 -11.58 -2.55 -4.72
N LEU A 188 -12.09 -2.08 -5.86
CA LEU A 188 -11.79 -0.76 -6.41
C LEU A 188 -12.15 0.34 -5.41
N ASN A 189 -13.37 0.33 -4.88
CA ASN A 189 -13.82 1.26 -3.84
C ASN A 189 -12.92 1.26 -2.61
N ARG A 190 -12.50 0.08 -2.14
CA ARG A 190 -11.57 -0.03 -1.01
C ARG A 190 -10.25 0.71 -1.26
N LEU A 191 -9.67 0.57 -2.46
CA LEU A 191 -8.42 1.24 -2.82
C LEU A 191 -8.61 2.76 -2.92
N ILE A 192 -9.74 3.21 -3.47
CA ILE A 192 -10.09 4.62 -3.56
C ILE A 192 -10.29 5.23 -2.16
N TYR A 193 -11.00 4.57 -1.26
CA TYR A 193 -11.15 5.07 0.11
C TYR A 193 -9.82 5.13 0.86
N ILE A 194 -8.88 4.21 0.61
CA ILE A 194 -7.51 4.31 1.14
C ILE A 194 -6.83 5.58 0.61
N ALA A 195 -7.06 5.95 -0.65
CA ALA A 195 -6.52 7.19 -1.23
C ALA A 195 -7.20 8.44 -0.67
N VAL A 196 -8.50 8.40 -0.37
CA VAL A 196 -9.25 9.48 0.31
C VAL A 196 -8.77 9.64 1.76
N ASP A 197 -8.69 8.55 2.53
CA ASP A 197 -8.20 8.56 3.93
C ASP A 197 -6.77 9.13 4.06
N ARG A 198 -6.01 9.10 2.97
CA ARG A 198 -4.64 9.58 2.90
C ARG A 198 -4.48 10.90 2.15
N GLU A 199 -5.59 11.57 1.89
CA GLU A 199 -5.66 12.90 1.27
C GLU A 199 -5.07 12.98 -0.16
N ILE A 200 -4.92 11.83 -0.87
CA ILE A 200 -4.58 11.80 -2.31
C ILE A 200 -5.79 12.26 -3.12
N LEU A 201 -6.99 11.83 -2.72
CA LEU A 201 -8.27 12.25 -3.28
C LEU A 201 -9.06 13.01 -2.24
N ARG A 202 -9.81 14.03 -2.67
CA ARG A 202 -10.71 14.79 -1.80
C ARG A 202 -12.01 14.05 -1.48
N ALA A 203 -12.48 13.25 -2.43
CA ALA A 203 -13.71 12.47 -2.33
C ALA A 203 -13.60 11.22 -3.21
N ASN A 204 -14.48 10.27 -3.04
CA ASN A 204 -14.55 9.08 -3.87
C ASN A 204 -15.20 9.41 -5.23
N PRO A 205 -14.47 9.34 -6.37
CA PRO A 205 -15.02 9.70 -7.68
C PRO A 205 -16.00 8.67 -8.25
N ILE A 206 -16.15 7.51 -7.60
CA ILE A 206 -17.05 6.42 -8.05
C ILE A 206 -18.12 6.08 -7.00
N GLU A 207 -18.42 7.01 -6.09
CA GLU A 207 -19.38 6.77 -5.00
C GLU A 207 -20.78 6.45 -5.53
N ASP A 208 -21.19 7.09 -6.62
CA ASP A 208 -22.52 6.93 -7.24
C ASP A 208 -22.62 5.73 -8.19
N VAL A 209 -21.51 5.00 -8.43
CA VAL A 209 -21.52 3.82 -9.30
C VAL A 209 -22.35 2.69 -8.68
N ALA A 210 -23.46 2.37 -9.32
CA ALA A 210 -24.37 1.35 -8.84
C ALA A 210 -23.77 -0.06 -8.94
N TYR A 211 -23.96 -0.85 -7.88
CA TYR A 211 -23.66 -2.28 -7.88
C TYR A 211 -24.66 -3.04 -8.76
N GLU A 212 -24.20 -4.13 -9.35
CA GLU A 212 -25.06 -5.04 -10.12
C GLU A 212 -26.09 -5.74 -9.23
N ARG A 213 -27.31 -5.94 -9.75
CA ARG A 213 -28.33 -6.68 -9.02
C ARG A 213 -27.88 -8.11 -8.75
N LYS A 214 -28.03 -8.57 -7.52
CA LYS A 214 -27.73 -9.98 -7.18
C LYS A 214 -28.68 -10.88 -7.96
N GLU A 215 -28.11 -11.85 -8.65
CA GLU A 215 -28.91 -12.93 -9.24
C GLU A 215 -29.58 -13.72 -8.11
N THR A 216 -30.87 -13.91 -8.21
CA THR A 216 -31.59 -14.75 -7.26
C THR A 216 -31.06 -16.17 -7.39
N PRO A 217 -30.53 -16.81 -6.34
CA PRO A 217 -30.07 -18.18 -6.45
C PRO A 217 -31.27 -19.04 -6.85
N LYS A 218 -31.13 -19.82 -7.93
CA LYS A 218 -32.14 -20.85 -8.25
C LYS A 218 -32.22 -21.77 -7.04
N LEU A 219 -33.34 -21.71 -6.33
CA LEU A 219 -33.63 -22.65 -5.27
C LEU A 219 -33.57 -24.06 -5.88
N ARG A 220 -32.58 -24.83 -5.54
CA ARG A 220 -32.51 -26.24 -5.88
C ARG A 220 -33.42 -26.95 -4.91
N HIS A 221 -34.66 -27.18 -5.35
CA HIS A 221 -35.54 -28.10 -4.64
C HIS A 221 -35.03 -29.49 -4.88
N ILE A 222 -34.71 -30.18 -3.81
CA ILE A 222 -34.47 -31.64 -3.87
C ILE A 222 -35.82 -32.27 -4.02
N SER A 223 -36.04 -32.99 -5.10
CA SER A 223 -37.28 -33.76 -5.30
C SER A 223 -37.37 -34.89 -4.26
N ARG A 224 -38.61 -35.35 -3.97
CA ARG A 224 -38.78 -36.48 -3.05
C ARG A 224 -38.01 -37.74 -3.49
N SER A 225 -37.90 -37.96 -4.79
CA SER A 225 -37.11 -39.08 -5.36
C SER A 225 -35.59 -38.91 -5.18
N GLU A 226 -35.07 -37.69 -5.26
CA GLU A 226 -33.65 -37.42 -4.98
C GLU A 226 -33.34 -37.55 -3.49
N LEU A 227 -34.24 -37.06 -2.63
CA LEU A 227 -34.12 -37.22 -1.18
C LEU A 227 -34.09 -38.70 -0.80
N LYS A 228 -35.04 -39.51 -1.35
CA LYS A 228 -35.07 -40.96 -1.12
C LYS A 228 -33.76 -41.66 -1.56
N ARG A 229 -33.24 -41.31 -2.76
CA ARG A 229 -31.96 -41.79 -3.25
C ARG A 229 -30.79 -41.43 -2.35
N MET A 230 -30.76 -40.21 -1.80
CA MET A 230 -29.73 -39.78 -0.86
C MET A 230 -29.78 -40.55 0.46
N MET A 231 -30.98 -40.84 0.95
CA MET A 231 -31.18 -41.65 2.18
C MET A 231 -30.82 -43.14 1.99
N GLU A 232 -30.98 -43.66 0.77
CA GLU A 232 -30.66 -45.05 0.43
C GLU A 232 -29.18 -45.26 0.03
N THR A 233 -28.41 -44.17 -0.14
CA THR A 233 -26.96 -44.25 -0.50
C THR A 233 -26.15 -44.53 0.74
N PRO A 234 -25.44 -45.67 0.83
CA PRO A 234 -24.62 -46.00 1.99
C PRO A 234 -23.46 -45.03 2.14
N ASP A 235 -23.20 -44.65 3.39
CA ASP A 235 -22.12 -43.72 3.73
C ASP A 235 -20.76 -44.34 3.31
N ARG A 236 -20.02 -43.66 2.44
CA ARG A 236 -18.71 -44.14 1.91
C ARG A 236 -17.56 -44.01 2.92
N LYS A 237 -17.86 -43.80 4.18
CA LYS A 237 -16.88 -43.80 5.28
C LYS A 237 -17.15 -44.97 6.20
N SER A 238 -16.71 -46.13 5.78
CA SER A 238 -16.34 -47.25 6.65
C SER A 238 -14.89 -47.57 6.32
#